data_851f9142536ea52d078f35ef2474c0df
#
_entry.id   851f9142536ea52d078f35ef2474c0df
#
_cell.length_a   1.000
_cell.length_b   1.000
_cell.length_c   1.000
_cell.angle_alpha   90.00
_cell.angle_beta   90.00
_cell.angle_gamma   90.00
#
_symmetry.space_group_name_H-M   'P 1'
#
loop_
_entity.id
_entity.type
_entity.pdbx_description
1 polymer ?
#
loop_
_entity_poly.entity_id
_entity_poly.type
_entity_poly.pdbx_seq_one_letter_code
_entity_poly.pdbx_strand_id
1 'polypeptide(L)'
;RLENAGVAFSSYIESEGSPIINFLVSWILPLMMFSLIGRLLFAFLQKKGGNAMSFGSSNAKIYAEKETGVTFKDVQGEDEAKEALEEIVSYLHNNDKYAQIGAKLPKGALLVGPPGTGKTLLAKAVAGEAKVPFFSISGSEFVEMFVGMGASKVRDLFKQASEKAPCIVFIDEIDTIGKKRDGNGMGGNDEREQTLN
;
A
#
# COMPACT_ATOMS: atom_id res chain seq x y z
N ARG A 1 -78.93 41.39 -9.40
CA ARG A 1 -79.96 40.52 -10.02
C ARG A 1 -79.79 39.08 -9.61
N LEU A 2 -78.66 38.69 -9.02
CA LEU A 2 -78.37 37.28 -8.54
C LEU A 2 -78.69 37.12 -7.06
N GLU A 3 -78.72 38.17 -6.26
CA GLU A 3 -79.02 38.10 -4.81
C GLU A 3 -80.50 37.66 -4.57
N ASN A 4 -81.42 37.96 -5.50
CA ASN A 4 -82.83 37.61 -5.34
C ASN A 4 -83.15 36.12 -5.72
N ALA A 5 -82.12 35.35 -6.18
CA ALA A 5 -82.35 33.97 -6.63
C ALA A 5 -81.99 32.92 -5.57
N GLY A 6 -81.61 33.30 -4.30
CA GLY A 6 -81.35 32.37 -3.22
C GLY A 6 -80.15 31.44 -3.45
N VAL A 7 -79.21 31.83 -4.32
CA VAL A 7 -78.04 31.04 -4.60
C VAL A 7 -76.90 31.42 -3.63
N ALA A 8 -76.45 30.47 -2.82
CA ALA A 8 -75.32 30.67 -1.92
C ALA A 8 -73.99 30.68 -2.71
N PHE A 9 -73.35 31.82 -2.70
CA PHE A 9 -71.98 31.94 -3.26
C PHE A 9 -70.95 31.64 -2.18
N SER A 10 -70.15 30.64 -2.35
CA SER A 10 -68.92 30.48 -1.61
C SER A 10 -67.76 30.94 -2.49
N SER A 11 -67.18 32.07 -2.18
CA SER A 11 -65.90 32.43 -2.80
C SER A 11 -64.78 31.69 -2.05
N TYR A 12 -64.10 30.84 -2.78
CA TYR A 12 -62.87 30.28 -2.30
C TYR A 12 -61.82 31.39 -2.31
N ILE A 13 -61.50 31.93 -1.14
CA ILE A 13 -60.36 32.83 -1.01
C ILE A 13 -59.13 31.97 -0.97
N GLU A 14 -58.42 31.83 -2.09
CA GLU A 14 -57.05 31.35 -2.06
C GLU A 14 -56.25 32.25 -1.13
N SER A 15 -55.86 31.76 0.02
CA SER A 15 -54.90 32.44 0.87
C SER A 15 -53.59 32.50 0.10
N GLU A 16 -53.32 33.63 -0.55
CA GLU A 16 -51.98 33.88 -1.08
C GLU A 16 -50.99 33.77 0.09
N GLY A 17 -50.27 32.65 0.14
CA GLY A 17 -49.20 32.46 1.11
C GLY A 17 -48.27 33.66 1.03
N SER A 18 -47.85 34.16 2.17
CA SER A 18 -46.93 35.30 2.26
C SER A 18 -45.79 35.13 1.23
N PRO A 19 -45.49 36.17 0.41
CA PRO A 19 -44.45 36.12 -0.61
C PRO A 19 -43.10 35.67 -0.06
N ILE A 20 -42.86 35.95 1.23
CA ILE A 20 -41.66 35.53 1.98
C ILE A 20 -41.64 34.04 2.19
N ILE A 21 -42.78 33.43 2.54
CA ILE A 21 -42.87 31.97 2.75
C ILE A 21 -42.69 31.24 1.42
N ASN A 22 -43.29 31.71 0.37
CA ASN A 22 -43.12 31.11 -0.96
C ASN A 22 -41.64 31.21 -1.46
N PHE A 23 -40.96 32.32 -1.19
CA PHE A 23 -39.54 32.48 -1.50
C PHE A 23 -38.68 31.51 -0.68
N LEU A 24 -38.93 31.38 0.65
CA LEU A 24 -38.23 30.49 1.52
C LEU A 24 -38.40 29.02 1.09
N VAL A 25 -39.62 28.58 0.81
CA VAL A 25 -39.93 27.22 0.40
C VAL A 25 -39.35 26.89 -0.97
N SER A 26 -39.43 27.84 -1.92
CA SER A 26 -39.00 27.59 -3.31
C SER A 26 -37.48 27.63 -3.49
N TRP A 27 -36.76 28.41 -2.70
CA TRP A 27 -35.31 28.61 -2.87
C TRP A 27 -34.44 28.09 -1.74
N ILE A 28 -34.83 28.35 -0.50
CA ILE A 28 -34.00 27.99 0.67
C ILE A 28 -34.15 26.51 1.04
N LEU A 29 -35.36 25.97 0.97
CA LEU A 29 -35.63 24.58 1.29
C LEU A 29 -34.85 23.59 0.36
N PRO A 30 -34.85 23.74 -0.97
CA PRO A 30 -34.06 22.90 -1.86
C PRO A 30 -32.56 23.03 -1.61
N LEU A 31 -32.04 24.25 -1.35
CA LEU A 31 -30.63 24.46 -1.03
C LEU A 31 -30.22 23.77 0.27
N MET A 32 -31.07 23.86 1.31
CA MET A 32 -30.84 23.12 2.57
C MET A 32 -30.88 21.62 2.37
N MET A 33 -31.83 21.11 1.58
CA MET A 33 -31.91 19.68 1.25
C MET A 33 -30.69 19.20 0.50
N PHE A 34 -30.22 19.96 -0.51
CA PHE A 34 -29.00 19.63 -1.26
C PHE A 34 -27.75 19.62 -0.36
N SER A 35 -27.65 20.60 0.56
CA SER A 35 -26.57 20.66 1.56
C SER A 35 -26.60 19.45 2.53
N LEU A 36 -27.79 19.06 2.97
CA LEU A 36 -27.98 17.91 3.86
C LEU A 36 -27.63 16.59 3.17
N ILE A 37 -28.14 16.41 1.94
CA ILE A 37 -27.83 15.23 1.10
C ILE A 37 -26.33 15.18 0.80
N GLY A 38 -25.71 16.30 0.45
CA GLY A 38 -24.28 16.41 0.22
C GLY A 38 -23.44 16.00 1.44
N ARG A 39 -23.84 16.46 2.64
CA ARG A 39 -23.20 16.06 3.89
C ARG A 39 -23.37 14.57 4.20
N LEU A 40 -24.57 14.02 4.01
CA LEU A 40 -24.84 12.60 4.22
C LEU A 40 -24.07 11.74 3.20
N LEU A 41 -24.04 12.15 1.93
CA LEU A 41 -23.30 11.46 0.88
C LEU A 41 -21.79 11.51 1.16
N PHE A 42 -21.27 12.66 1.58
CA PHE A 42 -19.87 12.84 1.96
C PHE A 42 -19.51 11.99 3.20
N ALA A 43 -20.38 11.97 4.22
CA ALA A 43 -20.18 11.12 5.39
C ALA A 43 -20.26 9.62 5.05
N PHE A 44 -21.14 9.24 4.11
CA PHE A 44 -21.26 7.86 3.62
C PHE A 44 -20.04 7.45 2.79
N LEU A 45 -19.53 8.34 1.94
CA LEU A 45 -18.29 8.16 1.18
C LEU A 45 -17.07 8.10 2.10
N GLN A 46 -17.00 8.91 3.15
CA GLN A 46 -15.94 8.81 4.16
C GLN A 46 -15.98 7.49 4.94
N LYS A 47 -17.17 7.00 5.32
CA LYS A 47 -17.31 5.73 6.04
C LYS A 47 -17.01 4.50 5.16
N LYS A 48 -17.33 4.53 3.88
CA LYS A 48 -17.05 3.46 2.92
C LYS A 48 -15.80 3.70 2.08
N GLY A 49 -15.35 4.93 1.94
CA GLY A 49 -14.31 5.40 1.03
C GLY A 49 -13.05 5.89 1.72
N GLY A 50 -12.79 5.50 2.97
CA GLY A 50 -11.53 5.81 3.65
C GLY A 50 -10.27 5.39 2.87
N ASN A 51 -10.43 4.63 1.78
CA ASN A 51 -9.35 4.22 0.89
C ASN A 51 -9.41 4.82 -0.52
N ALA A 52 -10.43 5.61 -0.88
CA ALA A 52 -10.58 6.09 -2.27
C ALA A 52 -9.66 7.28 -2.62
N MET A 53 -9.04 7.94 -1.66
CA MET A 53 -8.05 9.00 -1.89
C MET A 53 -6.60 8.58 -1.61
N SER A 54 -6.37 7.31 -1.30
CA SER A 54 -5.03 6.73 -1.19
C SER A 54 -4.58 6.18 -2.55
N PHE A 55 -4.57 7.04 -3.58
CA PHE A 55 -3.96 6.70 -4.88
C PHE A 55 -2.44 6.53 -4.81
N GLY A 56 -1.83 6.58 -3.62
CA GLY A 56 -0.40 6.43 -3.42
C GLY A 56 0.01 5.27 -2.50
N SER A 57 -0.90 4.67 -1.75
CA SER A 57 -0.57 3.48 -0.97
C SER A 57 -0.92 2.24 -1.79
N SER A 58 0.05 1.72 -2.50
CA SER A 58 -0.04 0.42 -3.13
C SER A 58 -0.30 -0.62 -2.03
N ASN A 59 -1.52 -1.18 -1.98
CA ASN A 59 -1.82 -2.43 -1.27
C ASN A 59 -1.14 -3.62 -1.99
N ALA A 60 0.13 -3.50 -2.35
CA ALA A 60 0.93 -4.65 -2.65
C ALA A 60 0.93 -5.47 -1.36
N LYS A 61 0.45 -6.69 -1.43
CA LYS A 61 0.56 -7.66 -0.35
C LYS A 61 2.04 -7.94 -0.14
N ILE A 62 2.70 -7.09 0.64
CA ILE A 62 4.02 -7.37 1.16
C ILE A 62 3.79 -8.52 2.11
N TYR A 63 4.22 -9.71 1.72
CA TYR A 63 4.12 -10.89 2.55
C TYR A 63 5.12 -10.76 3.69
N ALA A 64 4.65 -10.20 4.81
CA ALA A 64 5.40 -10.17 6.05
C ALA A 64 5.04 -11.42 6.84
N GLU A 65 5.90 -12.43 6.81
CA GLU A 65 5.82 -13.57 7.69
C GLU A 65 6.49 -13.19 9.02
N LYS A 66 5.76 -13.23 10.14
CA LYS A 66 6.33 -12.93 11.46
C LYS A 66 7.39 -13.93 11.88
N GLU A 67 7.20 -15.20 11.52
CA GLU A 67 8.11 -16.29 11.74
C GLU A 67 8.01 -17.23 10.55
N THR A 68 9.13 -17.55 9.92
CA THR A 68 9.13 -18.42 8.72
C THR A 68 8.97 -19.89 9.08
N GLY A 69 9.26 -20.28 10.34
CA GLY A 69 9.29 -21.67 10.78
C GLY A 69 10.34 -22.55 10.09
N VAL A 70 11.12 -21.99 9.17
CA VAL A 70 12.17 -22.66 8.39
C VAL A 70 13.52 -22.35 9.01
N THR A 71 14.38 -23.36 9.13
CA THR A 71 15.73 -23.26 9.71
C THR A 71 16.78 -23.82 8.74
N PHE A 72 18.06 -23.64 9.05
CA PHE A 72 19.12 -24.25 8.24
C PHE A 72 19.05 -25.76 8.17
N LYS A 73 18.38 -26.44 9.12
CA LYS A 73 18.15 -27.89 9.09
C LYS A 73 17.23 -28.33 7.94
N ASP A 74 16.36 -27.45 7.51
CA ASP A 74 15.42 -27.71 6.41
C ASP A 74 16.05 -27.48 5.02
N VAL A 75 17.25 -26.88 4.99
CA VAL A 75 18.03 -26.65 3.76
C VAL A 75 19.10 -27.74 3.66
N GLN A 76 19.01 -28.58 2.63
CA GLN A 76 20.02 -29.62 2.37
C GLN A 76 21.10 -29.10 1.42
N GLY A 77 22.34 -29.45 1.68
CA GLY A 77 23.49 -28.91 0.94
C GLY A 77 23.77 -27.46 1.26
N GLU A 78 24.44 -26.76 0.35
CA GLU A 78 24.74 -25.32 0.43
C GLU A 78 25.53 -24.93 1.69
N ASP A 79 26.45 -25.82 2.15
CA ASP A 79 27.13 -25.66 3.44
C ASP A 79 28.00 -24.39 3.48
N GLU A 80 28.67 -24.05 2.38
CA GLU A 80 29.45 -22.81 2.26
C GLU A 80 28.54 -21.55 2.34
N ALA A 81 27.37 -21.61 1.71
CA ALA A 81 26.41 -20.50 1.74
C ALA A 81 25.80 -20.35 3.14
N LYS A 82 25.53 -21.45 3.84
CA LYS A 82 25.05 -21.43 5.22
C LYS A 82 26.09 -20.81 6.16
N GLU A 83 27.35 -21.24 6.08
CA GLU A 83 28.45 -20.71 6.89
C GLU A 83 28.60 -19.21 6.69
N ALA A 84 28.57 -18.72 5.44
CA ALA A 84 28.63 -17.29 5.14
C ALA A 84 27.42 -16.51 5.70
N LEU A 85 26.25 -17.12 5.76
CA LEU A 85 25.03 -16.50 6.27
C LEU A 85 24.90 -16.59 7.81
N GLU A 86 25.58 -17.53 8.47
CA GLU A 86 25.64 -17.62 9.93
C GLU A 86 26.20 -16.36 10.58
N GLU A 87 27.13 -15.68 9.93
CA GLU A 87 27.63 -14.40 10.40
C GLU A 87 26.52 -13.33 10.46
N ILE A 88 25.65 -13.31 9.45
CA ILE A 88 24.48 -12.40 9.40
C ILE A 88 23.50 -12.75 10.53
N VAL A 89 23.22 -14.05 10.73
CA VAL A 89 22.35 -14.52 11.82
C VAL A 89 22.93 -14.11 13.18
N SER A 90 24.22 -14.34 13.39
CA SER A 90 24.92 -13.97 14.63
C SER A 90 24.83 -12.47 14.91
N TYR A 91 24.97 -11.66 13.90
CA TYR A 91 24.82 -10.19 14.02
C TYR A 91 23.40 -9.79 14.41
N LEU A 92 22.39 -10.33 13.73
CA LEU A 92 20.98 -10.02 14.00
C LEU A 92 20.60 -10.38 15.44
N HIS A 93 21.21 -11.43 16.00
CA HIS A 93 21.04 -11.81 17.40
C HIS A 93 21.79 -10.93 18.40
N ASN A 94 22.98 -10.44 18.04
CA ASN A 94 23.90 -9.79 18.97
C ASN A 94 24.36 -8.43 18.47
N ASN A 95 23.44 -7.63 17.92
CA ASN A 95 23.71 -6.32 17.33
C ASN A 95 24.57 -5.42 18.24
N ASP A 96 24.30 -5.42 19.56
CA ASP A 96 25.02 -4.61 20.54
C ASP A 96 26.49 -4.94 20.66
N LYS A 97 26.86 -6.21 20.57
CA LYS A 97 28.28 -6.65 20.61
C LYS A 97 29.05 -6.16 19.40
N TYR A 98 28.45 -6.27 18.23
CA TYR A 98 29.07 -5.81 16.98
C TYR A 98 29.18 -4.29 16.91
N ALA A 99 28.19 -3.58 17.44
CA ALA A 99 28.24 -2.12 17.55
C ALA A 99 29.38 -1.63 18.47
N GLN A 100 29.63 -2.32 19.59
CA GLN A 100 30.69 -1.96 20.55
C GLN A 100 32.10 -2.09 19.97
N ILE A 101 32.32 -3.06 19.08
CA ILE A 101 33.64 -3.27 18.43
C ILE A 101 33.76 -2.47 17.11
N GLY A 102 32.75 -1.67 16.75
CA GLY A 102 32.75 -0.87 15.52
C GLY A 102 32.68 -1.70 14.24
N ALA A 103 32.24 -2.96 14.30
CA ALA A 103 32.08 -3.80 13.14
C ALA A 103 30.96 -3.26 12.23
N LYS A 104 31.28 -3.08 10.95
CA LYS A 104 30.31 -2.69 9.92
C LYS A 104 29.83 -3.94 9.21
N LEU A 105 28.60 -4.31 9.44
CA LEU A 105 27.98 -5.38 8.69
C LEU A 105 27.65 -4.97 7.25
N PRO A 106 27.78 -5.90 6.30
CA PRO A 106 27.21 -5.68 4.97
C PRO A 106 25.69 -5.48 5.08
N LYS A 107 25.17 -4.44 4.43
CA LYS A 107 23.75 -4.07 4.47
C LYS A 107 22.84 -5.06 3.74
N GLY A 108 23.44 -6.02 3.02
CA GLY A 108 22.72 -7.05 2.29
C GLY A 108 23.67 -8.10 1.73
N ALA A 109 23.09 -9.22 1.32
CA ALA A 109 23.76 -10.31 0.65
C ALA A 109 23.08 -10.62 -0.69
N LEU A 110 23.85 -10.94 -1.71
CA LEU A 110 23.34 -11.35 -3.02
C LEU A 110 23.45 -12.87 -3.14
N LEU A 111 22.31 -13.54 -3.29
CA LEU A 111 22.22 -14.97 -3.55
C LEU A 111 22.24 -15.21 -5.06
N VAL A 112 23.31 -15.79 -5.57
CA VAL A 112 23.50 -16.08 -7.00
C VAL A 112 23.48 -17.59 -7.22
N GLY A 113 22.73 -18.04 -8.22
CA GLY A 113 22.66 -19.45 -8.59
C GLY A 113 21.54 -19.75 -9.59
N PRO A 114 21.52 -20.93 -10.19
CA PRO A 114 20.48 -21.36 -11.13
C PRO A 114 19.08 -21.34 -10.47
N PRO A 115 18.01 -21.28 -11.28
CA PRO A 115 16.66 -21.43 -10.74
C PRO A 115 16.48 -22.82 -10.07
N GLY A 116 15.71 -22.87 -9.00
CA GLY A 116 15.41 -24.11 -8.28
C GLY A 116 16.49 -24.58 -7.27
N THR A 117 17.58 -23.86 -7.06
CA THR A 117 18.63 -24.20 -6.08
C THR A 117 18.25 -23.89 -4.63
N GLY A 118 17.06 -23.39 -4.35
CA GLY A 118 16.60 -23.13 -2.99
C GLY A 118 16.98 -21.79 -2.39
N LYS A 119 17.34 -20.78 -3.19
CA LYS A 119 17.72 -19.43 -2.73
C LYS A 119 16.66 -18.80 -1.82
N THR A 120 15.39 -18.89 -2.19
CA THR A 120 14.27 -18.37 -1.38
C THR A 120 14.12 -19.15 -0.06
N LEU A 121 14.32 -20.47 -0.09
CA LEU A 121 14.29 -21.32 1.10
C LEU A 121 15.44 -20.97 2.05
N LEU A 122 16.64 -20.78 1.51
CA LEU A 122 17.82 -20.36 2.27
C LEU A 122 17.61 -18.99 2.94
N ALA A 123 17.05 -18.02 2.22
CA ALA A 123 16.72 -16.70 2.78
C ALA A 123 15.69 -16.79 3.92
N LYS A 124 14.67 -17.66 3.78
CA LYS A 124 13.70 -17.94 4.84
C LYS A 124 14.36 -18.62 6.05
N ALA A 125 15.29 -19.53 5.81
CA ALA A 125 16.03 -20.21 6.88
C ALA A 125 16.87 -19.23 7.71
N VAL A 126 17.53 -18.26 7.05
CA VAL A 126 18.27 -17.17 7.75
C VAL A 126 17.34 -16.40 8.69
N ALA A 127 16.15 -16.03 8.21
CA ALA A 127 15.19 -15.29 9.03
C ALA A 127 14.66 -16.14 10.20
N GLY A 128 14.45 -17.43 9.98
CA GLY A 128 13.99 -18.36 11.02
C GLY A 128 15.06 -18.62 12.08
N GLU A 129 16.32 -18.79 11.68
CA GLU A 129 17.44 -18.91 12.62
C GLU A 129 17.62 -17.60 13.42
N ALA A 130 17.55 -16.45 12.75
CA ALA A 130 17.63 -15.14 13.40
C ALA A 130 16.39 -14.77 14.22
N LYS A 131 15.29 -15.48 14.07
CA LYS A 131 13.99 -15.20 14.71
C LYS A 131 13.50 -13.77 14.46
N VAL A 132 13.69 -13.27 13.25
CA VAL A 132 13.29 -11.94 12.83
C VAL A 132 12.20 -12.02 11.75
N PRO A 133 11.37 -10.98 11.61
CA PRO A 133 10.38 -10.90 10.55
C PRO A 133 11.01 -11.01 9.16
N PHE A 134 10.32 -11.70 8.26
CA PHE A 134 10.74 -11.92 6.88
C PHE A 134 9.75 -11.23 5.92
N PHE A 135 10.26 -10.32 5.11
CA PHE A 135 9.52 -9.66 4.04
C PHE A 135 9.97 -10.24 2.71
N SER A 136 9.02 -10.69 1.88
CA SER A 136 9.32 -11.22 0.55
C SER A 136 8.55 -10.45 -0.52
N ILE A 137 9.24 -10.07 -1.58
CA ILE A 137 8.68 -9.42 -2.75
C ILE A 137 9.43 -9.89 -4.00
N SER A 138 8.73 -9.98 -5.13
CA SER A 138 9.39 -10.25 -6.42
C SER A 138 9.83 -8.93 -7.09
N GLY A 139 11.01 -8.92 -7.68
CA GLY A 139 11.49 -7.80 -8.49
C GLY A 139 10.56 -7.46 -9.67
N SER A 140 9.85 -8.45 -10.21
CA SER A 140 8.85 -8.24 -11.26
C SER A 140 7.70 -7.33 -10.80
N GLU A 141 7.32 -7.38 -9.53
CA GLU A 141 6.26 -6.52 -8.98
C GLU A 141 6.58 -5.02 -9.03
N PHE A 142 7.85 -4.68 -9.13
CA PHE A 142 8.27 -3.28 -9.29
C PHE A 142 8.21 -2.79 -10.74
N VAL A 143 8.20 -3.73 -11.70
CA VAL A 143 8.26 -3.43 -13.14
C VAL A 143 6.90 -3.47 -13.81
N GLU A 144 5.97 -4.26 -13.31
CA GLU A 144 4.65 -4.49 -13.92
C GLU A 144 3.66 -3.34 -13.72
N MET A 145 4.01 -2.30 -12.97
CA MET A 145 3.11 -1.21 -12.66
C MET A 145 3.32 0.04 -13.50
N PHE A 146 2.28 0.90 -13.49
CA PHE A 146 2.28 2.20 -14.16
C PHE A 146 3.50 3.04 -13.76
N VAL A 147 3.97 3.85 -14.72
CA VAL A 147 5.12 4.75 -14.58
C VAL A 147 5.09 5.51 -13.23
N GLY A 148 6.18 5.43 -12.47
CA GLY A 148 6.35 6.11 -11.17
C GLY A 148 5.90 5.32 -9.93
N MET A 149 5.29 4.15 -10.06
CA MET A 149 4.81 3.38 -8.89
C MET A 149 5.87 2.44 -8.31
N GLY A 150 6.85 1.99 -9.08
CA GLY A 150 7.89 1.08 -8.63
C GLY A 150 8.70 1.65 -7.46
N ALA A 151 9.21 2.86 -7.60
CA ALA A 151 9.99 3.54 -6.57
C ALA A 151 9.16 3.85 -5.29
N SER A 152 7.85 4.10 -5.44
CA SER A 152 6.96 4.27 -4.27
C SER A 152 6.82 2.98 -3.48
N LYS A 153 6.65 1.83 -4.17
CA LYS A 153 6.55 0.52 -3.52
C LYS A 153 7.83 0.15 -2.77
N VAL A 154 8.99 0.43 -3.35
CA VAL A 154 10.27 0.19 -2.67
C VAL A 154 10.34 1.00 -1.39
N ARG A 155 10.00 2.29 -1.43
CA ARG A 155 9.99 3.15 -0.24
C ARG A 155 9.01 2.66 0.82
N ASP A 156 7.82 2.23 0.41
CA ASP A 156 6.82 1.69 1.32
C ASP A 156 7.27 0.37 1.95
N LEU A 157 7.92 -0.50 1.18
CA LEU A 157 8.52 -1.75 1.69
C LEU A 157 9.55 -1.46 2.77
N PHE A 158 10.54 -0.60 2.48
CA PHE A 158 11.59 -0.28 3.45
C PHE A 158 11.06 0.51 4.65
N LYS A 159 10.03 1.33 4.49
CA LYS A 159 9.36 1.98 5.61
C LYS A 159 8.72 0.94 6.55
N GLN A 160 7.97 -0.02 6.02
CA GLN A 160 7.37 -1.08 6.81
C GLN A 160 8.42 -2.00 7.45
N ALA A 161 9.50 -2.29 6.74
CA ALA A 161 10.62 -3.05 7.28
C ALA A 161 11.30 -2.29 8.44
N SER A 162 11.51 -1.00 8.30
CA SER A 162 12.11 -0.16 9.36
C SER A 162 11.24 -0.13 10.62
N GLU A 163 9.92 -0.14 10.49
CA GLU A 163 8.99 -0.18 11.63
C GLU A 163 9.04 -1.52 12.38
N LYS A 164 9.57 -2.57 11.74
CA LYS A 164 9.68 -3.93 12.31
C LYS A 164 11.14 -4.41 12.45
N ALA A 165 12.08 -3.48 12.42
CA ALA A 165 13.49 -3.81 12.58
C ALA A 165 13.79 -4.39 13.99
N PRO A 166 14.72 -5.39 14.11
CA PRO A 166 15.45 -6.01 13.00
C PRO A 166 14.59 -6.96 12.18
N CYS A 167 14.76 -6.96 10.85
CA CYS A 167 14.03 -7.83 9.93
C CYS A 167 14.87 -8.13 8.69
N ILE A 168 14.44 -9.13 7.92
CA ILE A 168 15.04 -9.48 6.62
C ILE A 168 14.07 -9.10 5.50
N VAL A 169 14.57 -8.37 4.51
CA VAL A 169 13.87 -8.06 3.27
C VAL A 169 14.50 -8.88 2.15
N PHE A 170 13.74 -9.80 1.58
CA PHE A 170 14.16 -10.63 0.46
C PHE A 170 13.49 -10.14 -0.84
N ILE A 171 14.30 -9.81 -1.81
CA ILE A 171 13.85 -9.40 -3.14
C ILE A 171 14.24 -10.51 -4.11
N ASP A 172 13.26 -11.27 -4.56
CA ASP A 172 13.48 -12.32 -5.56
C ASP A 172 13.56 -11.72 -6.97
N GLU A 173 14.24 -12.39 -7.88
CA GLU A 173 14.35 -11.97 -9.30
C GLU A 173 14.78 -10.50 -9.47
N ILE A 174 15.72 -10.00 -8.68
CA ILE A 174 16.17 -8.60 -8.71
C ILE A 174 16.73 -8.22 -10.10
N ASP A 175 17.21 -9.18 -10.89
CA ASP A 175 17.68 -8.98 -12.25
C ASP A 175 16.58 -8.49 -13.21
N THR A 176 15.30 -8.71 -12.90
CA THR A 176 14.18 -8.19 -13.69
C THR A 176 14.11 -6.68 -13.68
N ILE A 177 14.55 -6.04 -12.59
CA ILE A 177 14.62 -4.58 -12.48
C ILE A 177 15.79 -4.04 -13.31
N GLY A 178 16.92 -4.78 -13.33
CA GLY A 178 18.15 -4.37 -14.02
C GLY A 178 18.18 -4.63 -15.54
N LYS A 179 17.27 -5.47 -16.08
CA LYS A 179 17.27 -5.78 -17.50
C LYS A 179 16.86 -4.58 -18.36
N LYS A 180 17.78 -4.05 -19.18
CA LYS A 180 17.47 -3.12 -20.28
C LYS A 180 16.57 -3.86 -21.29
N ARG A 181 15.40 -3.30 -21.64
CA ARG A 181 14.74 -3.71 -22.87
C ARG A 181 15.53 -3.17 -24.04
N ASP A 182 16.13 -4.05 -24.84
CA ASP A 182 16.62 -3.72 -26.16
C ASP A 182 15.41 -3.38 -27.05
N GLY A 183 15.03 -2.12 -27.11
CA GLY A 183 13.90 -1.66 -27.93
C GLY A 183 13.46 -0.26 -27.55
N ASN A 184 13.84 0.67 -28.35
CA ASN A 184 13.37 2.04 -28.68
C ASN A 184 12.10 2.55 -27.95
N GLY A 185 12.08 2.57 -26.62
CA GLY A 185 10.98 3.09 -25.80
C GLY A 185 11.49 4.13 -24.82
N MET A 186 11.26 5.38 -25.15
CA MET A 186 11.75 6.62 -24.50
C MET A 186 11.07 6.89 -23.15
N GLY A 187 10.88 5.95 -22.26
CA GLY A 187 10.26 6.20 -20.96
C GLY A 187 10.46 5.12 -19.91
N GLY A 188 10.87 3.92 -20.29
CA GLY A 188 10.95 2.80 -19.37
C GLY A 188 12.29 2.63 -18.63
N ASN A 189 13.33 3.35 -19.05
CA ASN A 189 14.65 3.24 -18.42
C ASN A 189 14.77 4.12 -17.18
N ASP A 190 14.24 5.34 -17.21
CA ASP A 190 14.30 6.28 -16.08
C ASP A 190 13.60 5.77 -14.84
N GLU A 191 12.50 5.02 -15.02
CA GLU A 191 11.71 4.46 -13.92
C GLU A 191 12.44 3.32 -13.20
N ARG A 192 13.12 2.46 -13.97
CA ARG A 192 13.92 1.36 -13.40
C ARG A 192 15.13 1.87 -12.65
N GLU A 193 15.80 2.90 -13.17
CA GLU A 193 16.90 3.57 -12.48
C GLU A 193 16.42 4.23 -11.18
N GLN A 194 15.24 4.86 -11.18
CA GLN A 194 14.64 5.42 -9.96
C GLN A 194 14.25 4.34 -8.94
N THR A 195 13.94 3.13 -9.39
CA THR A 195 13.62 2.00 -8.51
C THR A 195 14.86 1.36 -7.90
N LEU A 196 15.99 1.38 -8.64
CA LEU A 196 17.28 0.85 -8.17
C LEU A 196 18.04 1.82 -7.27
N ASN A 197 17.83 3.12 -7.43
CA ASN A 197 18.46 4.20 -6.63
C ASN A 197 17.61 4.56 -5.41
#